data_f0f55920e8b10b2685b1cb70d73b9734
#
_entry.id   f0f55920e8b10b2685b1cb70d73b9734
#
_cell.length_a   1.000
_cell.length_b   1.000
_cell.length_c   1.000
_cell.angle_alpha   90.00
_cell.angle_beta   90.00
_cell.angle_gamma   90.00
#
_symmetry.space_group_name_H-M   'P 1'
#
loop_
_entity.id
_entity.type
_entity.pdbx_description
1 polymer ?
#
loop_
_entity_poly.entity_id
_entity_poly.type
_entity_poly.pdbx_seq_one_letter_code
_entity_poly.pdbx_strand_id
1 'polypeptide(L)'
;NGKNMEECQNILEIRNLKKSYMINKENSLQVLKGLNISIGSGEMVALMGASGCGKTTLINLICGIDKADSGSIMIDHEEITKMRRSKMAVFRRNNIGLIFQDFNLLESLNVKDNILLPLILENRIEDSEEKLKQIAEVLSIADIMGKSVTDISGGQKQRVAIARALINTPQIILADEPTGNL
;
A
#
# COMPACT_ATOMS: atom_id res chain seq x y z
N ASN A 1 -1.48 20.22 37.26
CA ASN A 1 -0.85 19.01 36.68
C ASN A 1 -1.63 18.61 35.42
N GLY A 2 -1.37 19.37 34.34
CA GLY A 2 -1.91 19.02 33.02
C GLY A 2 -1.07 17.88 32.44
N LYS A 3 -1.66 16.69 32.26
CA LYS A 3 -1.11 15.68 31.40
C LYS A 3 -1.26 16.22 29.97
N ASN A 4 -0.14 16.53 29.32
CA ASN A 4 -0.10 16.63 27.87
C ASN A 4 -0.62 15.31 27.32
N MET A 5 -1.86 15.29 26.80
CA MET A 5 -2.27 14.31 25.82
C MET A 5 -1.42 14.65 24.59
N GLU A 6 -0.43 13.83 24.28
CA GLU A 6 0.17 13.82 22.96
C GLU A 6 -1.00 13.65 21.99
N GLU A 7 -1.28 14.69 21.20
CA GLU A 7 -2.23 14.58 20.09
C GLU A 7 -1.69 13.47 19.20
N CYS A 8 -2.36 12.31 19.20
CA CYS A 8 -2.04 11.24 18.27
C CYS A 8 -2.16 11.81 16.86
N GLN A 9 -1.02 12.05 16.23
CA GLN A 9 -0.95 12.62 14.90
C GLN A 9 -1.54 11.62 13.91
N ASN A 10 -2.63 11.99 13.24
CA ASN A 10 -3.26 11.13 12.24
C ASN A 10 -2.34 10.96 11.04
N ILE A 11 -1.98 9.71 10.75
CA ILE A 11 -1.21 9.37 9.55
C ILE A 11 -2.10 9.30 8.30
N LEU A 12 -3.36 8.91 8.47
CA LEU A 12 -4.37 8.89 7.42
C LEU A 12 -5.64 9.59 7.88
N GLU A 13 -6.12 10.52 7.07
CA GLU A 13 -7.41 11.17 7.29
C GLU A 13 -8.22 11.20 6.01
N ILE A 14 -9.44 10.68 6.06
CA ILE A 14 -10.40 10.62 4.96
C ILE A 14 -11.63 11.38 5.38
N ARG A 15 -12.07 12.34 4.54
CA ARG A 15 -13.25 13.16 4.80
C ARG A 15 -14.23 13.11 3.65
N ASN A 16 -15.48 12.71 3.95
CA ASN A 16 -16.64 12.70 3.04
C ASN A 16 -16.32 12.05 1.67
N LEU A 17 -15.54 10.97 1.68
CA LEU A 17 -15.05 10.31 0.47
C LEU A 17 -16.18 9.59 -0.25
N LYS A 18 -16.37 9.92 -1.54
CA LYS A 18 -17.38 9.30 -2.39
C LYS A 18 -16.76 8.71 -3.63
N LYS A 19 -17.28 7.55 -4.04
CA LYS A 19 -16.87 6.87 -5.27
C LYS A 19 -18.05 6.11 -5.85
N SER A 20 -18.25 6.29 -7.16
CA SER A 20 -19.24 5.57 -7.96
C SER A 20 -18.58 4.99 -9.21
N TYR A 21 -19.09 3.88 -9.70
CA TYR A 21 -18.71 3.29 -10.98
C TYR A 21 -19.91 3.20 -11.90
N MET A 22 -19.72 3.56 -13.16
CA MET A 22 -20.75 3.40 -14.18
C MET A 22 -20.92 1.90 -14.49
N ILE A 23 -22.12 1.37 -14.34
CA ILE A 23 -22.48 0.00 -14.76
C ILE A 23 -22.84 0.01 -16.23
N ASN A 24 -23.61 1.00 -16.66
CA ASN A 24 -24.01 1.26 -18.04
C ASN A 24 -24.27 2.77 -18.21
N LYS A 25 -24.73 3.19 -19.41
CA LYS A 25 -24.96 4.63 -19.73
C LYS A 25 -25.96 5.32 -18.81
N GLU A 26 -26.86 4.58 -18.16
CA GLU A 26 -27.97 5.14 -17.37
C GLU A 26 -27.83 4.85 -15.86
N ASN A 27 -27.03 3.86 -15.48
CA ASN A 27 -26.93 3.41 -14.09
C ASN A 27 -25.50 3.51 -13.56
N SER A 28 -25.35 4.03 -12.35
CA SER A 28 -24.12 4.05 -11.58
C SER A 28 -24.28 3.32 -10.25
N LEU A 29 -23.25 2.63 -9.81
CA LEU A 29 -23.16 2.01 -8.51
C LEU A 29 -22.33 2.90 -7.59
N GLN A 30 -22.93 3.49 -6.58
CA GLN A 30 -22.23 4.22 -5.56
C GLN A 30 -21.65 3.26 -4.53
N VAL A 31 -20.32 3.10 -4.54
CA VAL A 31 -19.57 2.19 -3.68
C VAL A 31 -19.20 2.87 -2.35
N LEU A 32 -18.69 4.09 -2.40
CA LEU A 32 -18.41 4.88 -1.20
C LEU A 32 -19.37 6.07 -1.12
N LYS A 33 -20.06 6.21 0.02
CA LYS A 33 -21.21 7.10 0.20
C LYS A 33 -20.94 8.27 1.16
N GLY A 34 -19.69 8.75 1.24
CA GLY A 34 -19.30 9.81 2.18
C GLY A 34 -18.55 9.24 3.40
N LEU A 35 -17.55 8.40 3.13
CA LEU A 35 -16.75 7.73 4.15
C LEU A 35 -15.86 8.75 4.88
N ASN A 36 -15.81 8.62 6.22
CA ASN A 36 -14.91 9.36 7.09
C ASN A 36 -14.09 8.37 7.92
N ILE A 37 -12.77 8.49 7.90
CA ILE A 37 -11.83 7.64 8.67
C ILE A 37 -10.68 8.52 9.13
N SER A 38 -10.21 8.29 10.37
CA SER A 38 -8.97 8.84 10.89
C SER A 38 -8.18 7.70 11.53
N ILE A 39 -6.90 7.57 11.18
CA ILE A 39 -5.99 6.54 11.69
C ILE A 39 -4.74 7.26 12.22
N GLY A 40 -4.39 6.99 13.48
CA GLY A 40 -3.19 7.52 14.13
C GLY A 40 -1.91 6.83 13.64
N SER A 41 -0.79 7.50 13.83
CA SER A 41 0.52 6.90 13.55
C SER A 41 0.76 5.69 14.45
N GLY A 42 1.25 4.58 13.87
CA GLY A 42 1.51 3.32 14.56
C GLY A 42 0.28 2.45 14.82
N GLU A 43 -0.92 2.88 14.44
CA GLU A 43 -2.12 2.06 14.57
C GLU A 43 -2.18 0.95 13.52
N MET A 44 -2.72 -0.20 13.93
CA MET A 44 -3.09 -1.30 13.04
C MET A 44 -4.62 -1.36 12.93
N VAL A 45 -5.14 -1.20 11.72
CA VAL A 45 -6.58 -1.16 11.46
C VAL A 45 -6.98 -2.26 10.48
N ALA A 46 -8.00 -3.04 10.79
CA ALA A 46 -8.58 -4.03 9.90
C ALA A 46 -9.90 -3.52 9.30
N LEU A 47 -9.98 -3.50 7.97
CA LEU A 47 -11.23 -3.22 7.25
C LEU A 47 -12.00 -4.51 7.04
N MET A 48 -13.12 -4.65 7.74
CA MET A 48 -13.98 -5.84 7.66
C MET A 48 -15.28 -5.51 6.91
N GLY A 49 -15.78 -6.47 6.16
CA GLY A 49 -17.05 -6.32 5.44
C GLY A 49 -17.25 -7.39 4.36
N ALA A 50 -18.47 -7.53 3.87
CA ALA A 50 -18.82 -8.48 2.83
C ALA A 50 -18.01 -8.24 1.54
N SER A 51 -17.91 -9.27 0.68
CA SER A 51 -17.32 -9.11 -0.65
C SER A 51 -18.09 -8.04 -1.43
N GLY A 52 -17.36 -7.19 -2.15
CA GLY A 52 -17.95 -6.10 -2.94
C GLY A 52 -18.38 -4.86 -2.16
N CYS A 53 -18.19 -4.79 -0.83
CA CYS A 53 -18.54 -3.60 -0.05
C CYS A 53 -17.61 -2.38 -0.25
N GLY A 54 -16.58 -2.47 -1.09
CA GLY A 54 -15.71 -1.35 -1.44
C GLY A 54 -14.34 -1.31 -0.75
N LYS A 55 -13.90 -2.39 -0.09
CA LYS A 55 -12.57 -2.45 0.56
C LYS A 55 -11.43 -2.20 -0.43
N THR A 56 -11.38 -2.96 -1.50
CA THR A 56 -10.37 -2.78 -2.58
C THR A 56 -10.50 -1.41 -3.25
N THR A 57 -11.73 -0.90 -3.43
CA THR A 57 -11.95 0.47 -3.92
C THR A 57 -11.30 1.50 -3.01
N LEU A 58 -11.50 1.39 -1.70
CA LEU A 58 -10.90 2.30 -0.72
C LEU A 58 -9.37 2.24 -0.77
N ILE A 59 -8.78 1.05 -0.78
CA ILE A 59 -7.33 0.84 -0.91
C ILE A 59 -6.81 1.51 -2.19
N ASN A 60 -7.46 1.30 -3.33
CA ASN A 60 -7.08 1.90 -4.61
C ASN A 60 -7.14 3.43 -4.60
N LEU A 61 -8.11 4.02 -3.89
CA LEU A 61 -8.21 5.46 -3.73
C LEU A 61 -7.09 6.02 -2.83
N ILE A 62 -6.78 5.35 -1.71
CA ILE A 62 -5.69 5.74 -0.82
C ILE A 62 -4.33 5.61 -1.56
N CYS A 63 -4.17 4.59 -2.40
CA CYS A 63 -2.97 4.43 -3.23
C CYS A 63 -2.91 5.39 -4.43
N GLY A 64 -3.97 6.14 -4.72
CA GLY A 64 -4.08 6.98 -5.92
C GLY A 64 -4.00 6.20 -7.23
N ILE A 65 -4.36 4.91 -7.21
CA ILE A 65 -4.55 4.08 -8.40
C ILE A 65 -5.83 4.49 -9.10
N ASP A 66 -6.89 4.74 -8.31
CA ASP A 66 -8.15 5.30 -8.78
C ASP A 66 -8.37 6.71 -8.21
N LYS A 67 -9.35 7.43 -8.72
CA LYS A 67 -9.70 8.78 -8.29
C LYS A 67 -11.07 8.78 -7.59
N ALA A 68 -11.15 9.52 -6.49
CA ALA A 68 -12.42 9.79 -5.83
C ALA A 68 -13.30 10.74 -6.69
N ASP A 69 -14.60 10.59 -6.58
CA ASP A 69 -15.56 11.51 -7.19
C ASP A 69 -15.63 12.82 -6.38
N SER A 70 -15.54 12.71 -5.05
CA SER A 70 -15.49 13.85 -4.13
C SER A 70 -14.95 13.42 -2.77
N GLY A 71 -14.69 14.41 -1.90
CA GLY A 71 -14.04 14.21 -0.61
C GLY A 71 -12.53 14.38 -0.67
N SER A 72 -11.85 14.13 0.43
CA SER A 72 -10.41 14.30 0.54
C SER A 72 -9.75 13.11 1.25
N ILE A 73 -8.52 12.83 0.87
CA ILE A 73 -7.62 11.88 1.53
C ILE A 73 -6.32 12.61 1.83
N MET A 74 -5.94 12.62 3.10
CA MET A 74 -4.70 13.16 3.62
C MET A 74 -3.83 12.01 4.12
N ILE A 75 -2.56 11.97 3.73
CA ILE A 75 -1.55 11.06 4.27
C ILE A 75 -0.39 11.93 4.74
N ASP A 76 -0.02 11.82 6.00
CA ASP A 76 1.06 12.60 6.61
C ASP A 76 0.98 14.10 6.22
N HIS A 77 -0.20 14.71 6.44
CA HIS A 77 -0.52 16.11 6.10
C HIS A 77 -0.52 16.49 4.61
N GLU A 78 -0.24 15.56 3.69
CA GLU A 78 -0.34 15.82 2.25
C GLU A 78 -1.70 15.36 1.69
N GLU A 79 -2.43 16.27 1.04
CA GLU A 79 -3.69 15.95 0.36
C GLU A 79 -3.44 15.26 -0.98
N ILE A 80 -3.61 13.94 -1.01
CA ILE A 80 -3.30 13.12 -2.20
C ILE A 80 -4.38 13.22 -3.28
N THR A 81 -5.64 13.52 -2.92
CA THR A 81 -6.77 13.60 -3.87
C THR A 81 -6.57 14.69 -4.93
N LYS A 82 -5.81 15.74 -4.62
CA LYS A 82 -5.49 16.85 -5.55
C LYS A 82 -4.19 16.67 -6.33
N MET A 83 -3.43 15.61 -6.05
CA MET A 83 -2.16 15.39 -6.70
C MET A 83 -2.34 15.04 -8.18
N ARG A 84 -1.47 15.59 -9.04
CA ARG A 84 -1.34 15.13 -10.43
C ARG A 84 -0.79 13.70 -10.45
N ARG A 85 -1.11 12.94 -11.51
CA ARG A 85 -0.71 11.52 -11.64
C ARG A 85 0.79 11.29 -11.43
N SER A 86 1.64 12.15 -11.98
CA SER A 86 3.10 12.05 -11.83
C SER A 86 3.54 12.26 -10.38
N LYS A 87 3.02 13.29 -9.69
CA LYS A 87 3.32 13.52 -8.27
C LYS A 87 2.81 12.36 -7.41
N MET A 88 1.60 11.87 -7.68
CA MET A 88 1.02 10.74 -6.94
C MET A 88 1.82 9.45 -7.12
N ALA A 89 2.38 9.19 -8.30
CA ALA A 89 3.22 8.01 -8.52
C ALA A 89 4.51 8.05 -7.68
N VAL A 90 5.14 9.21 -7.57
CA VAL A 90 6.31 9.43 -6.70
C VAL A 90 5.91 9.32 -5.22
N PHE A 91 4.82 10.00 -4.83
CA PHE A 91 4.32 9.95 -3.46
C PHE A 91 4.03 8.51 -3.02
N ARG A 92 3.27 7.76 -3.83
CA ARG A 92 2.95 6.35 -3.55
C ARG A 92 4.20 5.50 -3.33
N ARG A 93 5.17 5.61 -4.24
CA ARG A 93 6.41 4.85 -4.15
C ARG A 93 7.17 5.11 -2.85
N ASN A 94 7.17 6.37 -2.37
CA ASN A 94 7.94 6.78 -1.22
C ASN A 94 7.22 6.60 0.12
N ASN A 95 5.90 6.73 0.12
CA ASN A 95 5.14 6.84 1.36
C ASN A 95 4.17 5.66 1.59
N ILE A 96 3.87 4.85 0.58
CA ILE A 96 2.89 3.78 0.68
C ILE A 96 3.52 2.43 0.36
N GLY A 97 3.54 1.52 1.33
CA GLY A 97 3.81 0.10 1.10
C GLY A 97 2.51 -0.62 0.73
N LEU A 98 2.45 -1.23 -0.45
CA LEU A 98 1.25 -1.90 -0.93
C LEU A 98 1.49 -3.40 -1.09
N ILE A 99 0.65 -4.20 -0.44
CA ILE A 99 0.64 -5.65 -0.50
C ILE A 99 -0.65 -6.07 -1.17
N PHE A 100 -0.55 -6.62 -2.38
CA PHE A 100 -1.68 -7.10 -3.17
C PHE A 100 -2.01 -8.56 -2.86
N GLN A 101 -3.26 -8.95 -3.05
CA GLN A 101 -3.72 -10.33 -2.97
C GLN A 101 -2.94 -11.25 -3.92
N ASP A 102 -2.71 -10.84 -5.16
CA ASP A 102 -1.98 -11.60 -6.20
C ASP A 102 -0.47 -11.32 -6.22
N PHE A 103 0.10 -10.81 -5.12
CA PHE A 103 1.51 -10.46 -4.94
C PHE A 103 2.06 -9.43 -5.93
N ASN A 104 1.63 -9.43 -7.18
CA ASN A 104 2.09 -8.56 -8.28
C ASN A 104 3.63 -8.48 -8.39
N LEU A 105 4.28 -9.65 -8.31
CA LEU A 105 5.71 -9.78 -8.55
C LEU A 105 5.99 -9.85 -10.05
N LEU A 106 7.08 -9.23 -10.49
CA LEU A 106 7.50 -9.28 -11.89
C LEU A 106 8.27 -10.57 -12.16
N GLU A 107 7.72 -11.44 -13.01
CA GLU A 107 8.32 -12.74 -13.36
C GLU A 107 9.65 -12.61 -14.11
N SER A 108 9.87 -11.48 -14.78
CA SER A 108 11.13 -11.17 -15.46
C SER A 108 12.29 -10.82 -14.53
N LEU A 109 12.01 -10.65 -13.23
CA LEU A 109 13.00 -10.29 -12.21
C LEU A 109 13.14 -11.42 -11.19
N ASN A 110 14.34 -11.57 -10.61
CA ASN A 110 14.56 -12.45 -9.47
C ASN A 110 13.94 -11.86 -8.19
N VAL A 111 14.00 -12.59 -7.07
CA VAL A 111 13.46 -12.16 -5.78
C VAL A 111 14.09 -10.85 -5.31
N LYS A 112 15.42 -10.75 -5.33
CA LYS A 112 16.16 -9.55 -4.90
C LYS A 112 15.71 -8.31 -5.68
N ASP A 113 15.64 -8.41 -6.99
CA ASP A 113 15.31 -7.28 -7.86
C ASP A 113 13.83 -6.87 -7.72
N ASN A 114 12.92 -7.83 -7.47
CA ASN A 114 11.53 -7.51 -7.11
C ASN A 114 11.45 -6.69 -5.83
N ILE A 115 12.21 -7.05 -4.79
CA ILE A 115 12.23 -6.32 -3.52
C ILE A 115 12.81 -4.91 -3.72
N LEU A 116 13.91 -4.80 -4.45
CA LEU A 116 14.62 -3.54 -4.67
C LEU A 116 13.94 -2.62 -5.70
N LEU A 117 12.94 -3.08 -6.43
CA LEU A 117 12.30 -2.34 -7.53
C LEU A 117 11.92 -0.89 -7.16
N PRO A 118 11.32 -0.59 -5.99
CA PRO A 118 11.02 0.80 -5.61
C PRO A 118 12.26 1.69 -5.53
N LEU A 119 13.39 1.17 -5.07
CA LEU A 119 14.67 1.89 -4.94
C LEU A 119 15.39 2.01 -6.29
N ILE A 120 15.31 0.98 -7.13
CA ILE A 120 15.86 1.00 -8.51
C ILE A 120 15.23 2.15 -9.31
N LEU A 121 13.92 2.32 -9.21
CA LEU A 121 13.19 3.40 -9.90
C LEU A 121 13.55 4.81 -9.40
N GLU A 122 14.24 4.93 -8.28
CA GLU A 122 14.70 6.20 -7.70
C GLU A 122 16.22 6.39 -7.78
N ASN A 123 16.96 5.43 -8.34
CA ASN A 123 18.43 5.39 -8.31
C ASN A 123 19.00 5.49 -6.87
N ARG A 124 18.36 4.82 -5.89
CA ARG A 124 18.71 4.84 -4.46
C ARG A 124 19.13 3.47 -3.92
N ILE A 125 19.84 2.68 -4.73
CA ILE A 125 20.23 1.31 -4.35
C ILE A 125 21.44 1.32 -3.39
N GLU A 126 22.28 2.34 -3.43
CA GLU A 126 23.61 2.35 -2.79
C GLU A 126 23.54 2.08 -1.27
N ASP A 127 22.48 2.52 -0.58
CA ASP A 127 22.32 2.35 0.87
C ASP A 127 21.34 1.21 1.23
N SER A 128 21.00 0.34 0.30
CA SER A 128 19.90 -0.63 0.52
C SER A 128 20.36 -2.01 1.00
N GLU A 129 21.64 -2.35 0.93
CA GLU A 129 22.11 -3.72 1.19
C GLU A 129 21.88 -4.16 2.63
N GLU A 130 22.21 -3.32 3.61
CA GLU A 130 22.01 -3.66 5.02
C GLU A 130 20.53 -3.82 5.35
N LYS A 131 19.68 -2.92 4.84
CA LYS A 131 18.25 -2.97 5.03
C LYS A 131 17.62 -4.18 4.35
N LEU A 132 18.04 -4.49 3.13
CA LEU A 132 17.61 -5.69 2.41
C LEU A 132 17.94 -6.94 3.21
N LYS A 133 19.15 -7.03 3.77
CA LYS A 133 19.60 -8.15 4.60
C LYS A 133 18.72 -8.30 5.83
N GLN A 134 18.48 -7.22 6.58
CA GLN A 134 17.62 -7.24 7.77
C GLN A 134 16.18 -7.70 7.45
N ILE A 135 15.58 -7.16 6.39
CA ILE A 135 14.23 -7.55 5.94
C ILE A 135 14.22 -9.02 5.52
N ALA A 136 15.24 -9.47 4.78
CA ALA A 136 15.35 -10.84 4.32
C ALA A 136 15.47 -11.87 5.46
N GLU A 137 16.23 -11.53 6.49
CA GLU A 137 16.38 -12.37 7.70
C GLU A 137 15.06 -12.44 8.48
N VAL A 138 14.42 -11.29 8.75
CA VAL A 138 13.13 -11.23 9.47
C VAL A 138 12.05 -12.03 8.75
N LEU A 139 11.99 -11.95 7.42
CA LEU A 139 10.99 -12.65 6.61
C LEU A 139 11.42 -14.07 6.19
N SER A 140 12.61 -14.53 6.61
CA SER A 140 13.14 -15.86 6.26
C SER A 140 13.12 -16.14 4.76
N ILE A 141 13.68 -15.20 3.98
CA ILE A 141 13.77 -15.27 2.50
C ILE A 141 15.22 -15.06 1.98
N ALA A 142 16.21 -15.01 2.88
CA ALA A 142 17.60 -14.76 2.51
C ALA A 142 18.16 -15.82 1.54
N ASP A 143 17.73 -17.07 1.69
CA ASP A 143 18.16 -18.22 0.90
C ASP A 143 17.57 -18.27 -0.53
N ILE A 144 16.58 -17.43 -0.81
CA ILE A 144 15.89 -17.42 -2.12
C ILE A 144 16.14 -16.14 -2.95
N MET A 145 17.00 -15.23 -2.50
CA MET A 145 17.21 -13.92 -3.14
C MET A 145 17.55 -13.99 -4.63
N GLY A 146 18.33 -15.00 -5.04
CA GLY A 146 18.73 -15.21 -6.46
C GLY A 146 17.73 -16.00 -7.29
N LYS A 147 16.66 -16.56 -6.69
CA LYS A 147 15.69 -17.40 -7.41
C LYS A 147 14.75 -16.56 -8.27
N SER A 148 14.23 -17.19 -9.34
CA SER A 148 13.08 -16.66 -10.06
C SER A 148 11.84 -16.69 -9.15
N VAL A 149 10.94 -15.72 -9.31
CA VAL A 149 9.66 -15.71 -8.59
C VAL A 149 8.72 -16.86 -9.04
N THR A 150 8.99 -17.47 -10.18
CA THR A 150 8.27 -18.68 -10.64
C THR A 150 8.64 -19.94 -9.87
N ASP A 151 9.85 -19.95 -9.25
CA ASP A 151 10.44 -21.12 -8.60
C ASP A 151 10.24 -21.12 -7.08
N ILE A 152 9.43 -20.21 -6.57
CA ILE A 152 9.14 -20.07 -5.13
C ILE A 152 7.66 -20.32 -4.81
N SER A 153 7.40 -20.80 -3.58
CA SER A 153 6.03 -21.10 -3.13
C SER A 153 5.18 -19.82 -2.95
N GLY A 154 3.85 -19.97 -2.87
CA GLY A 154 2.91 -18.87 -2.61
C GLY A 154 3.25 -18.09 -1.34
N GLY A 155 3.54 -18.79 -0.23
CA GLY A 155 3.95 -18.15 1.01
C GLY A 155 5.30 -17.41 0.90
N GLN A 156 6.23 -17.91 0.08
CA GLN A 156 7.47 -17.19 -0.24
C GLN A 156 7.19 -15.94 -1.09
N LYS A 157 6.33 -16.04 -2.11
CA LYS A 157 5.90 -14.89 -2.94
C LYS A 157 5.28 -13.79 -2.07
N GLN A 158 4.46 -14.16 -1.11
CA GLN A 158 3.88 -13.20 -0.17
C GLN A 158 4.95 -12.51 0.68
N ARG A 159 5.90 -13.25 1.26
CA ARG A 159 7.00 -12.65 2.03
C ARG A 159 7.86 -11.72 1.16
N VAL A 160 8.09 -12.05 -0.10
CA VAL A 160 8.77 -11.18 -1.08
C VAL A 160 7.96 -9.91 -1.34
N ALA A 161 6.64 -10.00 -1.50
CA ALA A 161 5.76 -8.83 -1.67
C ALA A 161 5.76 -7.92 -0.42
N ILE A 162 5.77 -8.51 0.78
CA ILE A 162 5.92 -7.78 2.04
C ILE A 162 7.30 -7.08 2.09
N ALA A 163 8.39 -7.78 1.76
CA ALA A 163 9.73 -7.21 1.73
C ALA A 163 9.80 -6.00 0.77
N ARG A 164 9.22 -6.12 -0.43
CA ARG A 164 9.12 -5.02 -1.40
C ARG A 164 8.33 -3.84 -0.85
N ALA A 165 7.26 -4.07 -0.12
CA ALA A 165 6.48 -2.99 0.48
C ALA A 165 7.25 -2.25 1.58
N LEU A 166 8.15 -2.93 2.31
CA LEU A 166 8.91 -2.37 3.43
C LEU A 166 10.22 -1.69 3.03
N ILE A 167 10.80 -2.04 1.87
CA ILE A 167 12.17 -1.65 1.52
C ILE A 167 12.36 -0.13 1.48
N ASN A 168 11.34 0.62 1.10
CA ASN A 168 11.40 2.10 1.02
C ASN A 168 10.99 2.82 2.31
N THR A 169 10.80 2.12 3.43
CA THR A 169 10.36 2.67 4.73
C THR A 169 9.08 3.52 4.61
N PRO A 170 7.97 2.94 4.14
CA PRO A 170 6.76 3.69 3.90
C PRO A 170 6.15 4.23 5.19
N GLN A 171 5.42 5.32 5.10
CA GLN A 171 4.64 5.93 6.19
C GLN A 171 3.41 5.10 6.55
N ILE A 172 2.79 4.47 5.54
CA ILE A 172 1.61 3.62 5.69
C ILE A 172 1.76 2.33 4.87
N ILE A 173 1.31 1.22 5.43
CA ILE A 173 1.23 -0.06 4.73
C ILE A 173 -0.24 -0.39 4.52
N LEU A 174 -0.59 -0.70 3.28
CA LEU A 174 -1.92 -1.13 2.88
C LEU A 174 -1.85 -2.56 2.36
N ALA A 175 -2.73 -3.42 2.88
CA ALA A 175 -2.78 -4.82 2.46
C ALA A 175 -4.22 -5.17 2.03
N ASP A 176 -4.37 -5.68 0.82
CA ASP A 176 -5.65 -6.17 0.30
C ASP A 176 -5.64 -7.70 0.36
N GLU A 177 -6.44 -8.26 1.27
CA GLU A 177 -6.57 -9.70 1.54
C GLU A 177 -5.22 -10.45 1.64
N PRO A 178 -4.28 -10.00 2.52
CA PRO A 178 -2.89 -10.49 2.53
C PRO A 178 -2.75 -11.98 2.87
N THR A 179 -3.81 -12.66 3.29
CA THR A 179 -3.83 -14.09 3.64
C THR A 179 -4.70 -14.92 2.70
N GLY A 180 -5.29 -14.31 1.69
CA GLY A 180 -6.26 -14.97 0.80
C GLY A 180 -5.68 -16.12 -0.04
N ASN A 181 -4.35 -16.18 -0.22
CA ASN A 181 -3.64 -17.17 -1.02
C ASN A 181 -2.69 -18.06 -0.21
N LEU A 182 -2.89 -18.16 1.12
CA LEU A 182 -2.12 -19.00 2.03
C LEU A 182 -2.80 -20.35 2.28
#